data_ecc4c9a7101e4e68e5e0bb11f4b35137
#
_entry.id   ecc4c9a7101e4e68e5e0bb11f4b35137
#
_cell.length_a   1.000
_cell.length_b   1.000
_cell.length_c   1.000
_cell.angle_alpha   90.00
_cell.angle_beta   90.00
_cell.angle_gamma   90.00
#
_symmetry.space_group_name_H-M   'P 1'
#
loop_
_entity.id
_entity.type
_entity.pdbx_description
1 polymer ?
#
loop_
_entity_poly.entity_id
_entity_poly.type
_entity_poly.pdbx_seq_one_letter_code
_entity_poly.pdbx_strand_id
1 'polypeptide(L)' 'MNKLSREEIVEIIKDILDVQNHSESEIDQLIEKLEDGVTDPEITDYIYYEELTPEEIADKALSYKPIYL' A
#
# COMPACT_ATOMS: atom_id res chain seq x y z
N MET A 1 14.98 -0.41 9.93
CA MET A 1 13.58 -0.78 9.73
C MET A 1 12.85 0.31 8.99
N ASN A 2 12.30 -0.04 7.87
CA ASN A 2 11.74 0.95 6.96
C ASN A 2 10.23 0.91 6.99
N LYS A 3 9.66 1.51 8.03
CA LYS A 3 8.22 1.68 8.07
C LYS A 3 7.87 2.96 7.33
N LEU A 4 6.91 2.85 6.45
CA LEU A 4 6.44 3.99 5.71
C LEU A 4 5.51 4.83 6.58
N SER A 5 5.57 6.14 6.42
CA SER A 5 4.60 7.04 7.04
C SER A 5 3.28 6.97 6.28
N ARG A 6 2.22 7.51 6.87
CA ARG A 6 0.93 7.55 6.20
C ARG A 6 1.02 8.28 4.86
N GLU A 7 1.72 9.38 4.83
CA GLU A 7 1.88 10.16 3.60
C GLU A 7 2.60 9.36 2.53
N GLU A 8 3.65 8.64 2.91
CA GLU A 8 4.39 7.81 1.97
C GLU A 8 3.52 6.68 1.42
N ILE A 9 2.73 6.06 2.27
CA ILE A 9 1.81 5.00 1.85
C ILE A 9 0.79 5.56 0.86
N VAL A 10 0.20 6.70 1.17
CA VAL A 10 -0.78 7.34 0.29
C VAL A 10 -0.16 7.64 -1.08
N GLU A 11 1.04 8.20 -1.09
CA GLU A 11 1.72 8.53 -2.34
C GLU A 11 2.01 7.30 -3.18
N ILE A 12 2.49 6.24 -2.55
CA ILE A 12 2.80 5.00 -3.26
C ILE A 12 1.51 4.40 -3.84
N ILE A 13 0.44 4.40 -3.08
CA ILE A 13 -0.84 3.87 -3.55
C ILE A 13 -1.37 4.68 -4.73
N LYS A 14 -1.27 5.99 -4.66
CA LYS A 14 -1.68 6.85 -5.77
C LYS A 14 -0.90 6.52 -7.04
N ASP A 15 0.40 6.28 -6.90
CA ASP A 15 1.23 5.92 -8.03
C ASP A 15 0.83 4.54 -8.60
N ILE A 16 0.54 3.59 -7.73
CA ILE A 16 0.10 2.26 -8.16
C ILE A 16 -1.21 2.36 -8.94
N LEU A 17 -2.12 3.20 -8.51
CA LEU A 17 -3.41 3.36 -9.17
C LEU A 17 -3.31 4.16 -10.47
N ASP A 18 -2.23 4.89 -10.68
CA ASP A 18 -2.02 5.68 -11.88
C ASP A 18 -1.30 4.84 -12.94
N VAL A 19 -2.00 3.83 -13.43
CA VAL A 19 -1.43 2.85 -14.38
C VAL A 19 -1.08 3.45 -15.73
N GLN A 20 -1.63 4.62 -16.05
CA GLN A 20 -1.35 5.25 -17.35
C GLN A 20 0.04 5.89 -17.41
N ASN A 21 0.56 6.28 -16.26
CA ASN A 21 1.85 6.98 -16.18
C ASN A 21 2.99 6.09 -15.71
N HIS A 22 2.72 4.82 -15.45
CA HIS A 22 3.72 3.88 -14.96
C HIS A 22 3.67 2.56 -15.72
N SER A 23 4.82 1.96 -15.97
CA SER A 23 4.90 0.64 -16.57
C SER A 23 4.57 -0.42 -15.52
N GLU A 24 4.28 -1.65 -15.98
CA GLU A 24 4.03 -2.76 -15.07
C GLU A 24 5.21 -3.01 -14.13
N SER A 25 6.43 -2.88 -14.64
CA SER A 25 7.62 -3.05 -13.81
C SER A 25 7.69 -2.02 -12.70
N GLU A 26 7.35 -0.78 -13.00
CA GLU A 26 7.33 0.29 -12.01
C GLU A 26 6.27 0.02 -10.95
N ILE A 27 5.09 -0.41 -11.37
CA ILE A 27 4.00 -0.72 -10.45
C ILE A 27 4.39 -1.88 -9.54
N ASP A 28 5.01 -2.92 -10.09
CA ASP A 28 5.48 -4.04 -9.30
C ASP A 28 6.49 -3.60 -8.24
N GLN A 29 7.39 -2.71 -8.60
CA GLN A 29 8.38 -2.17 -7.66
C GLN A 29 7.71 -1.37 -6.55
N LEU A 30 6.68 -0.59 -6.91
CA LEU A 30 5.93 0.18 -5.93
C LEU A 30 5.19 -0.74 -4.96
N ILE A 31 4.61 -1.81 -5.47
CA ILE A 31 3.92 -2.79 -4.65
C ILE A 31 4.91 -3.45 -3.67
N GLU A 32 6.08 -3.85 -4.16
CA GLU A 32 7.10 -4.43 -3.30
C GLU A 32 7.54 -3.47 -2.20
N LYS A 33 7.74 -2.21 -2.56
CA LYS A 33 8.12 -1.19 -1.61
C LYS A 33 7.05 -1.02 -0.53
N LEU A 34 5.80 -1.03 -0.97
CA LEU A 34 4.67 -0.89 -0.06
C LEU A 34 4.59 -2.08 0.90
N GLU A 35 4.72 -3.29 0.37
CA GLU A 35 4.66 -4.49 1.19
C GLU A 35 5.80 -4.55 2.21
N ASP A 36 6.98 -4.09 1.81
CA ASP A 36 8.13 -4.05 2.72
C ASP A 36 7.94 -3.02 3.84
N GLY A 37 7.24 -1.93 3.54
CA GLY A 37 7.08 -0.83 4.48
C GLY A 37 5.83 -0.90 5.35
N VAL A 38 4.96 -1.87 5.10
CA VAL A 38 3.68 -2.01 5.78
C VAL A 38 3.57 -3.41 6.38
N THR A 39 3.11 -3.49 7.62
CA THR A 39 3.00 -4.77 8.33
C THR A 39 1.81 -5.61 7.86
N ASP A 40 0.80 -4.96 7.28
CA ASP A 40 -0.43 -5.61 6.87
C ASP A 40 -0.22 -6.46 5.61
N PRO A 41 -0.35 -7.79 5.70
CA PRO A 41 -0.13 -8.65 4.53
C PRO A 41 -1.24 -8.54 3.48
N GLU A 42 -2.36 -7.90 3.81
CA GLU A 42 -3.49 -7.76 2.89
C GLU A 42 -3.53 -6.41 2.19
N ILE A 43 -2.45 -5.65 2.26
CA ILE A 43 -2.41 -4.30 1.68
C ILE A 43 -2.77 -4.29 0.19
N THR A 44 -2.31 -5.29 -0.56
CA THR A 44 -2.61 -5.39 -1.98
C THR A 44 -4.08 -5.70 -2.24
N ASP A 45 -4.70 -6.47 -1.37
CA ASP A 45 -6.12 -6.77 -1.50
C ASP A 45 -6.95 -5.50 -1.36
N TYR A 46 -6.56 -4.59 -0.49
CA TYR A 46 -7.26 -3.32 -0.34
C TYR A 46 -7.17 -2.49 -1.61
N ILE A 47 -6.05 -2.59 -2.32
CA ILE A 47 -5.85 -1.82 -3.55
C ILE A 47 -6.67 -2.38 -4.70
N TYR A 48 -6.70 -3.71 -4.83
CA TYR A 48 -7.28 -4.36 -6.01
C TYR A 48 -8.72 -4.82 -5.84
N TYR A 49 -9.14 -5.14 -4.64
CA TYR A 49 -10.44 -5.76 -4.42
C TYR A 49 -11.42 -4.92 -3.63
N GLU A 50 -10.96 -3.88 -2.94
CA GLU A 50 -11.84 -3.00 -2.19
C GLU A 50 -11.82 -1.61 -2.84
N GLU A 51 -12.98 -0.97 -2.86
CA GLU A 51 -13.10 0.36 -3.44
C GLU A 51 -12.81 1.43 -2.39
N LEU A 52 -11.55 1.48 -1.98
CA LEU A 52 -11.09 2.43 -0.97
C LEU A 52 -10.24 3.51 -1.61
N THR A 53 -10.28 4.70 -1.03
CA THR A 53 -9.36 5.76 -1.45
C THR A 53 -7.96 5.45 -0.92
N PRO A 54 -6.90 6.03 -1.52
CA PRO A 54 -5.55 5.83 -0.99
C PRO A 54 -5.42 6.17 0.48
N GLU A 55 -6.12 7.22 0.93
CA GLU A 55 -6.11 7.61 2.34
C GLU A 55 -6.75 6.55 3.22
N GLU A 56 -7.86 5.98 2.78
CA GLU A 56 -8.54 4.91 3.51
C GLU A 56 -7.68 3.66 3.59
N ILE A 57 -7.01 3.33 2.50
CA ILE A 57 -6.11 2.16 2.47
C ILE A 57 -4.96 2.37 3.45
N ALA A 58 -4.37 3.56 3.45
CA ALA A 58 -3.27 3.87 4.36
C ALA A 58 -3.70 3.77 5.81
N ASP A 59 -4.87 4.33 6.13
CA ASP A 59 -5.40 4.26 7.50
C ASP A 59 -5.67 2.83 7.92
N LYS A 60 -6.23 2.04 7.03
CA LYS A 60 -6.53 0.64 7.31
C LYS A 60 -5.25 -0.16 7.55
N ALA A 61 -4.25 0.06 6.72
CA ALA A 61 -2.96 -0.62 6.84
C ALA A 61 -2.25 -0.24 8.14
N LEU A 62 -2.30 1.03 8.51
CA LEU A 62 -1.67 1.49 9.74
C LEU A 62 -2.42 1.05 10.99
N SER A 63 -3.70 0.77 10.86
CA SER A 63 -4.51 0.27 11.96
C SER A 63 -4.36 -1.23 12.16
N TYR A 64 -3.70 -1.91 11.24
CA TYR A 64 -3.52 -3.35 11.33
C TYR A 64 -2.65 -3.71 12.53
N LYS A 65 -3.15 -4.63 13.33
CA LYS A 65 -2.42 -5.13 14.49
C LYS A 65 -2.29 -6.64 14.37
N PRO A 66 -1.06 -7.14 14.20
CA PRO A 66 -0.87 -8.59 14.18
C PRO A 66 -1.31 -9.19 15.51
N ILE A 67 -1.92 -10.36 15.44
CA ILE A 67 -2.33 -11.06 16.64
C ILE A 67 -1.18 -11.93 17.12
N TYR A 68 -0.74 -11.70 18.34
CA TYR A 68 0.32 -12.50 18.98
C TYR A 68 -0.33 -13.43 19.99
N LEU A 69 -0.10 -14.68 19.80
CA LEU A 69 -0.61 -15.70 20.71
C LEU A 69 0.49 -16.22 21.63
#